data_6c5486f5131d479f4910f9ae19fd4eb6
#
_entry.id   6c5486f5131d479f4910f9ae19fd4eb6
#
_cell.length_a   1.000
_cell.length_b   1.000
_cell.length_c   1.000
_cell.angle_alpha   90.00
_cell.angle_beta   90.00
_cell.angle_gamma   90.00
#
_symmetry.space_group_name_H-M   'P 1'
#
loop_
_entity.id
_entity.type
_entity.pdbx_description
1 polymer ?
#
loop_
_entity_poly.entity_id
_entity_poly.type
_entity_poly.pdbx_seq_one_letter_code
_entity_poly.pdbx_strand_id
1 'polypeptide(L)'
;DKMTKKVLNKLIGVDNNFTRYISKGRIMNSINSDIIDIGDMNDEISELLMGFIQIIAVLVIVACYNICLSLILIAFSITYIIIRNKADRKLNYYHYKVQVQDDKYSTLLTQITSGLQEIKTFNMLPKLLQKLKNIQNIFCKYYSTKRHYCTVRDNDVKLINYVFRYFLYICLIYLMAKGKADVSVLVLMTSYHEYLINYIDSFISSTSTIREVNTAVNRVNDILEYNSHNVKVGNLDTKDIYGMLEFKDVSLKIKNKEVLHNINLKVDHNEVLAIVGEAGSGKTMLLNLILRLFEPTSGKILLDNTNIFDFSNDTYS
;
A
#
# COMPACT_ATOMS: atom_id res chain seq x y z
N ASP A 1 9.87 9.87 8.42
CA ASP A 1 9.35 11.00 9.21
C ASP A 1 8.75 12.15 8.40
N LYS A 2 9.41 12.67 7.35
CA LYS A 2 8.85 13.79 6.55
C LYS A 2 7.57 13.40 5.82
N MET A 3 7.50 12.19 5.28
CA MET A 3 6.35 11.71 4.50
C MET A 3 5.17 11.42 5.41
N THR A 4 5.40 10.78 6.55
CA THR A 4 4.38 10.56 7.60
C THR A 4 3.79 11.89 8.07
N LYS A 5 4.64 12.89 8.35
CA LYS A 5 4.19 14.23 8.74
C LYS A 5 3.35 14.90 7.63
N LYS A 6 3.75 14.74 6.36
CA LYS A 6 2.99 15.29 5.22
C LYS A 6 1.62 14.63 5.08
N VAL A 7 1.53 13.31 5.25
CA VAL A 7 0.26 12.57 5.22
C VAL A 7 -0.62 12.97 6.42
N LEU A 8 -0.07 13.04 7.63
CA LEU A 8 -0.82 13.45 8.83
C LEU A 8 -1.34 14.89 8.70
N ASN A 9 -0.52 15.83 8.26
CA ASN A 9 -0.96 17.22 8.03
C ASN A 9 -2.07 17.29 6.98
N LYS A 10 -1.98 16.46 5.91
CA LYS A 10 -3.06 16.36 4.93
C LYS A 10 -4.35 15.84 5.56
N LEU A 11 -4.25 14.78 6.39
CA LEU A 11 -5.41 14.17 7.05
C LEU A 11 -6.13 15.12 8.02
N ILE A 12 -5.40 16.01 8.68
CA ILE A 12 -5.98 17.03 9.58
C ILE A 12 -6.79 18.06 8.78
N GLY A 13 -6.35 18.40 7.56
CA GLY A 13 -6.99 19.40 6.71
C GLY A 13 -8.08 18.86 5.76
N VAL A 14 -8.42 17.57 5.83
CA VAL A 14 -9.36 16.93 4.90
C VAL A 14 -10.77 16.88 5.49
N ASP A 15 -11.79 17.08 4.64
CA ASP A 15 -13.20 16.99 4.99
C ASP A 15 -13.65 15.59 5.44
N ASN A 16 -14.77 15.50 6.14
CA ASN A 16 -15.36 14.23 6.61
C ASN A 16 -15.77 13.27 5.47
N ASN A 17 -15.85 13.73 4.22
CA ASN A 17 -16.15 12.88 3.06
C ASN A 17 -14.95 12.00 2.68
N PHE A 18 -13.74 12.39 3.06
CA PHE A 18 -12.53 11.62 2.83
C PHE A 18 -12.61 10.19 3.36
N THR A 19 -13.12 10.02 4.60
CA THR A 19 -13.25 8.69 5.23
C THR A 19 -14.30 7.79 4.55
N ARG A 20 -15.15 8.35 3.69
CA ARG A 20 -16.07 7.59 2.82
C ARG A 20 -15.40 7.15 1.52
N TYR A 21 -14.40 7.89 1.05
CA TYR A 21 -13.60 7.57 -0.14
C TYR A 21 -12.50 6.58 0.19
N ILE A 22 -11.74 6.84 1.27
CA ILE A 22 -10.62 6.01 1.69
C ILE A 22 -10.95 5.45 3.08
N SER A 23 -11.01 4.13 3.20
CA SER A 23 -11.31 3.47 4.48
C SER A 23 -10.24 3.76 5.53
N LYS A 24 -10.63 3.85 6.79
CA LYS A 24 -9.69 4.05 7.93
C LYS A 24 -8.57 3.00 7.94
N GLY A 25 -8.89 1.75 7.62
CA GLY A 25 -7.89 0.67 7.52
C GLY A 25 -6.85 0.93 6.42
N ARG A 26 -7.28 1.47 5.26
CA ARG A 26 -6.35 1.81 4.17
C ARG A 26 -5.42 2.96 4.57
N ILE A 27 -5.92 3.98 5.26
CA ILE A 27 -5.11 5.08 5.79
C ILE A 27 -4.06 4.56 6.77
N MET A 28 -4.47 3.71 7.73
CA MET A 28 -3.56 3.11 8.70
C MET A 28 -2.48 2.24 8.03
N ASN A 29 -2.85 1.44 7.03
CA ASN A 29 -1.87 0.65 6.28
C ASN A 29 -0.90 1.54 5.51
N SER A 30 -1.38 2.64 4.91
CA SER A 30 -0.50 3.57 4.19
C SER A 30 0.49 4.27 5.13
N ILE A 31 0.11 4.56 6.37
CA ILE A 31 1.00 5.16 7.37
C ILE A 31 1.99 4.13 7.93
N ASN A 32 1.54 2.91 8.21
CA ASN A 32 2.33 1.92 8.95
C ASN A 32 3.23 1.06 8.05
N SER A 33 2.83 0.79 6.80
CA SER A 33 3.59 -0.07 5.88
C SER A 33 4.01 0.67 4.63
N ASP A 34 3.08 1.29 3.88
CA ASP A 34 3.39 1.85 2.56
C ASP A 34 4.50 2.94 2.61
N ILE A 35 4.51 3.78 3.66
CA ILE A 35 5.54 4.82 3.83
C ILE A 35 6.91 4.20 4.15
N ILE A 36 6.95 3.10 4.88
CA ILE A 36 8.19 2.36 5.17
C ILE A 36 8.71 1.73 3.89
N ASP A 37 7.84 1.02 3.14
CA ASP A 37 8.20 0.39 1.87
C ASP A 37 8.74 1.42 0.86
N ILE A 38 8.16 2.64 0.83
CA ILE A 38 8.67 3.76 0.01
C ILE A 38 10.05 4.24 0.50
N GLY A 39 10.28 4.23 1.82
CA GLY A 39 11.57 4.58 2.42
C GLY A 39 12.68 3.65 1.98
N ASP A 40 12.39 2.35 1.93
CA ASP A 40 13.34 1.29 1.55
C ASP A 40 13.58 1.20 0.03
N MET A 41 12.84 1.96 -0.78
CA MET A 41 12.96 1.96 -2.24
C MET A 41 14.39 2.30 -2.74
N ASN A 42 15.11 3.16 -2.02
CA ASN A 42 16.47 3.51 -2.40
C ASN A 42 17.45 2.31 -2.31
N ASP A 43 17.25 1.47 -1.29
CA ASP A 43 18.06 0.26 -1.10
C ASP A 43 17.75 -0.76 -2.19
N GLU A 44 16.48 -0.95 -2.53
CA GLU A 44 16.03 -1.82 -3.62
C GLU A 44 16.55 -1.37 -5.00
N ILE A 45 16.53 -0.06 -5.28
CA ILE A 45 17.10 0.49 -6.52
C ILE A 45 18.62 0.28 -6.55
N SER A 46 19.27 0.46 -5.41
CA SER A 46 20.72 0.25 -5.30
C SER A 46 21.09 -1.21 -5.53
N GLU A 47 20.33 -2.16 -4.96
CA GLU A 47 20.51 -3.60 -5.21
C GLU A 47 20.30 -3.96 -6.69
N LEU A 48 19.27 -3.38 -7.32
CA LEU A 48 18.97 -3.61 -8.73
C LEU A 48 20.15 -3.12 -9.62
N LEU A 49 20.66 -1.91 -9.37
CA LEU A 49 21.78 -1.35 -10.12
C LEU A 49 23.05 -2.16 -9.90
N MET A 50 23.35 -2.55 -8.66
CA MET A 50 24.50 -3.38 -8.31
C MET A 50 24.41 -4.76 -8.96
N GLY A 51 23.23 -5.42 -8.91
CA GLY A 51 23.03 -6.71 -9.58
C GLY A 51 23.26 -6.62 -11.09
N PHE A 52 22.81 -5.57 -11.74
CA PHE A 52 23.02 -5.35 -13.16
C PHE A 52 24.52 -5.16 -13.50
N ILE A 53 25.23 -4.32 -12.72
CA ILE A 53 26.67 -4.10 -12.89
C ILE A 53 27.43 -5.41 -12.69
N GLN A 54 27.09 -6.20 -11.67
CA GLN A 54 27.73 -7.47 -11.35
C GLN A 54 27.53 -8.52 -12.45
N ILE A 55 26.30 -8.62 -13.02
CA ILE A 55 26.05 -9.50 -14.18
C ILE A 55 26.97 -9.12 -15.35
N ILE A 56 27.06 -7.84 -15.70
CA ILE A 56 27.90 -7.37 -16.79
C ILE A 56 29.39 -7.65 -16.47
N ALA A 57 29.82 -7.36 -15.26
CA ALA A 57 31.23 -7.60 -14.85
C ALA A 57 31.63 -9.06 -15.01
N VAL A 58 30.79 -10.01 -14.53
CA VAL A 58 31.06 -11.44 -14.70
C VAL A 58 31.15 -11.82 -16.18
N LEU A 59 30.19 -11.37 -17.00
CA LEU A 59 30.19 -11.68 -18.44
C LEU A 59 31.42 -11.11 -19.17
N VAL A 60 31.84 -9.89 -18.82
CA VAL A 60 33.05 -9.26 -19.39
C VAL A 60 34.33 -10.00 -18.98
N ILE A 61 34.47 -10.35 -17.70
CA ILE A 61 35.63 -11.10 -17.20
C ILE A 61 35.76 -12.44 -17.93
N VAL A 62 34.63 -13.17 -18.04
CA VAL A 62 34.61 -14.45 -18.75
C VAL A 62 34.86 -14.27 -20.25
N ALA A 63 34.37 -13.20 -20.87
CA ALA A 63 34.62 -12.91 -22.29
C ALA A 63 36.09 -12.59 -22.58
N CYS A 64 36.77 -11.87 -21.68
CA CYS A 64 38.21 -11.62 -21.78
C CYS A 64 39.05 -12.90 -21.72
N TYR A 65 38.55 -13.91 -20.98
CA TYR A 65 39.20 -15.22 -20.93
C TYR A 65 38.88 -16.08 -22.16
N ASN A 66 37.59 -16.26 -22.46
CA ASN A 66 37.14 -17.03 -23.61
C ASN A 66 35.71 -16.60 -24.02
N ILE A 67 35.60 -16.04 -25.24
CA ILE A 67 34.32 -15.51 -25.75
C ILE A 67 33.24 -16.60 -25.92
N CYS A 68 33.62 -17.84 -26.27
CA CYS A 68 32.68 -18.94 -26.40
C CYS A 68 32.04 -19.31 -25.06
N LEU A 69 32.80 -19.31 -23.97
CA LEU A 69 32.29 -19.58 -22.62
C LEU A 69 31.34 -18.46 -22.18
N SER A 70 31.63 -17.20 -22.48
CA SER A 70 30.72 -16.07 -22.19
C SER A 70 29.41 -16.20 -22.95
N LEU A 71 29.43 -16.58 -24.24
CA LEU A 71 28.20 -16.82 -25.02
C LEU A 71 27.36 -17.96 -24.45
N ILE A 72 27.99 -19.02 -23.96
CA ILE A 72 27.31 -20.14 -23.29
C ILE A 72 26.62 -19.64 -21.99
N LEU A 73 27.30 -18.82 -21.18
CA LEU A 73 26.72 -18.23 -19.96
C LEU A 73 25.55 -17.29 -20.28
N ILE A 74 25.63 -16.49 -21.34
CA ILE A 74 24.54 -15.62 -21.78
C ILE A 74 23.31 -16.46 -22.22
N ALA A 75 23.52 -17.47 -23.04
CA ALA A 75 22.45 -18.36 -23.48
C ALA A 75 21.76 -19.06 -22.31
N PHE A 76 22.55 -19.50 -21.33
CA PHE A 76 22.04 -20.06 -20.08
C PHE A 76 21.22 -19.03 -19.28
N SER A 77 21.75 -17.83 -19.09
CA SER A 77 21.07 -16.77 -18.33
C SER A 77 19.70 -16.43 -18.92
N ILE A 78 19.61 -16.34 -20.25
CA ILE A 78 18.35 -16.09 -20.95
C ILE A 78 17.39 -17.25 -20.71
N THR A 79 17.86 -18.50 -20.85
CA THR A 79 17.05 -19.71 -20.63
C THR A 79 16.53 -19.77 -19.19
N TYR A 80 17.41 -19.49 -18.23
CA TYR A 80 17.09 -19.45 -16.80
C TYR A 80 15.98 -18.43 -16.51
N ILE A 81 16.12 -17.18 -17.00
CA ILE A 81 15.14 -16.11 -16.81
C ILE A 81 13.77 -16.48 -17.41
N ILE A 82 13.75 -17.10 -18.61
CA ILE A 82 12.50 -17.52 -19.25
C ILE A 82 11.76 -18.56 -18.41
N ILE A 83 12.47 -19.58 -17.92
CA ILE A 83 11.90 -20.67 -17.14
C ILE A 83 11.43 -20.14 -15.77
N ARG A 84 12.25 -19.32 -15.12
CA ARG A 84 11.92 -18.67 -13.85
C ARG A 84 10.65 -17.83 -13.96
N ASN A 85 10.58 -16.94 -14.94
CA ASN A 85 9.41 -16.09 -15.18
C ASN A 85 8.13 -16.89 -15.48
N LYS A 86 8.26 -18.02 -16.20
CA LYS A 86 7.11 -18.90 -16.48
C LYS A 86 6.58 -19.57 -15.20
N ALA A 87 7.48 -20.00 -14.32
CA ALA A 87 7.13 -20.61 -13.04
C ALA A 87 6.52 -19.57 -12.07
N ASP A 88 7.07 -18.36 -12.02
CA ASP A 88 6.60 -17.29 -11.14
C ASP A 88 5.20 -16.78 -11.52
N ARG A 89 4.77 -16.84 -12.77
CA ARG A 89 3.39 -16.45 -13.17
C ARG A 89 2.32 -17.25 -12.43
N LYS A 90 2.50 -18.57 -12.30
CA LYS A 90 1.55 -19.45 -11.58
C LYS A 90 1.62 -19.18 -10.07
N LEU A 91 2.81 -19.02 -9.55
CA LEU A 91 3.04 -18.72 -8.14
C LEU A 91 2.36 -17.40 -7.74
N ASN A 92 2.54 -16.34 -8.52
CA ASN A 92 1.94 -15.02 -8.28
C ASN A 92 0.41 -15.05 -8.32
N TYR A 93 -0.19 -15.86 -9.19
CA TYR A 93 -1.65 -16.04 -9.20
C TYR A 93 -2.16 -16.62 -7.86
N TYR A 94 -1.50 -17.66 -7.33
CA TYR A 94 -1.91 -18.24 -6.06
C TYR A 94 -1.52 -17.36 -4.88
N HIS A 95 -0.43 -16.60 -4.97
CA HIS A 95 -0.07 -15.60 -3.98
C HIS A 95 -1.19 -14.57 -3.81
N TYR A 96 -1.69 -14.01 -4.91
CA TYR A 96 -2.84 -13.10 -4.90
C TYR A 96 -4.10 -13.74 -4.28
N LYS A 97 -4.39 -15.02 -4.62
CA LYS A 97 -5.55 -15.73 -4.04
C LYS A 97 -5.42 -15.92 -2.52
N VAL A 98 -4.23 -16.19 -2.03
CA VAL A 98 -3.94 -16.28 -0.59
C VAL A 98 -4.16 -14.92 0.08
N GLN A 99 -3.62 -13.85 -0.49
CA GLN A 99 -3.76 -12.50 0.05
C GLN A 99 -5.22 -12.06 0.14
N VAL A 100 -6.03 -12.30 -0.88
CA VAL A 100 -7.48 -12.00 -0.85
C VAL A 100 -8.21 -12.73 0.28
N GLN A 101 -7.82 -13.96 0.63
CA GLN A 101 -8.44 -14.67 1.75
C GLN A 101 -7.93 -14.18 3.10
N ASP A 102 -6.67 -13.80 3.18
CA ASP A 102 -6.06 -13.20 4.37
C ASP A 102 -6.73 -11.87 4.72
N ASP A 103 -6.97 -11.01 3.72
CA ASP A 103 -7.71 -9.75 3.87
C ASP A 103 -9.14 -9.99 4.42
N LYS A 104 -9.85 -11.01 3.90
CA LYS A 104 -11.18 -11.38 4.40
C LYS A 104 -11.13 -11.87 5.84
N TYR A 105 -10.12 -12.66 6.19
CA TYR A 105 -9.91 -13.17 7.54
C TYR A 105 -9.64 -12.01 8.51
N SER A 106 -8.70 -11.14 8.19
CA SER A 106 -8.34 -9.98 8.99
C SER A 106 -9.52 -9.01 9.15
N THR A 107 -10.29 -8.76 8.08
CA THR A 107 -11.50 -7.94 8.12
C THR A 107 -12.54 -8.52 9.08
N LEU A 108 -12.76 -9.84 9.02
CA LEU A 108 -13.72 -10.50 9.92
C LEU A 108 -13.26 -10.49 11.36
N LEU A 109 -11.95 -10.67 11.62
CA LEU A 109 -11.39 -10.55 12.97
C LEU A 109 -11.58 -9.13 13.52
N THR A 110 -11.31 -8.10 12.72
CA THR A 110 -11.52 -6.70 13.11
C THR A 110 -13.00 -6.43 13.43
N GLN A 111 -13.94 -6.97 12.65
CA GLN A 111 -15.37 -6.86 12.92
C GLN A 111 -15.76 -7.57 14.23
N ILE A 112 -15.19 -8.74 14.52
CA ILE A 112 -15.43 -9.47 15.76
C ILE A 112 -14.90 -8.69 16.96
N THR A 113 -13.68 -8.15 16.88
CA THR A 113 -13.06 -7.42 17.98
C THR A 113 -13.77 -6.09 18.27
N SER A 114 -14.19 -5.38 17.24
CA SER A 114 -14.93 -4.11 17.40
C SER A 114 -16.39 -4.30 17.84
N GLY A 115 -17.02 -5.44 17.53
CA GLY A 115 -18.40 -5.76 17.86
C GLY A 115 -18.57 -6.80 18.97
N LEU A 116 -17.60 -6.94 19.88
CA LEU A 116 -17.62 -7.98 20.93
C LEU A 116 -18.86 -7.90 21.85
N GLN A 117 -19.32 -6.69 22.13
CA GLN A 117 -20.46 -6.46 23.00
C GLN A 117 -21.76 -6.94 22.34
N GLU A 118 -21.96 -6.59 21.08
CA GLU A 118 -23.12 -7.01 20.28
C GLU A 118 -23.11 -8.52 20.04
N ILE A 119 -21.93 -9.10 19.76
CA ILE A 119 -21.78 -10.55 19.55
C ILE A 119 -22.18 -11.33 20.79
N LYS A 120 -21.83 -10.86 21.98
CA LYS A 120 -22.25 -11.45 23.26
C LYS A 120 -23.75 -11.29 23.48
N THR A 121 -24.28 -10.10 23.24
CA THR A 121 -25.70 -9.79 23.45
C THR A 121 -26.61 -10.65 22.55
N PHE A 122 -26.24 -10.80 21.28
CA PHE A 122 -27.04 -11.54 20.29
C PHE A 122 -26.62 -13.01 20.13
N ASN A 123 -25.70 -13.52 20.94
CA ASN A 123 -25.16 -14.87 20.89
C ASN A 123 -24.71 -15.31 19.47
N MET A 124 -24.06 -14.41 18.72
CA MET A 124 -23.67 -14.64 17.33
C MET A 124 -22.35 -15.40 17.16
N LEU A 125 -21.64 -15.70 18.24
CA LEU A 125 -20.32 -16.32 18.23
C LEU A 125 -20.25 -17.62 17.41
N PRO A 126 -21.20 -18.60 17.55
CA PRO A 126 -21.12 -19.86 16.79
C PRO A 126 -21.18 -19.64 15.27
N LYS A 127 -22.03 -18.70 14.81
CA LYS A 127 -22.17 -18.37 13.38
C LYS A 127 -20.91 -17.71 12.83
N LEU A 128 -20.28 -16.83 13.61
CA LEU A 128 -19.05 -16.15 13.24
C LEU A 128 -17.86 -17.11 13.19
N LEU A 129 -17.76 -18.03 14.14
CA LEU A 129 -16.74 -19.09 14.14
C LEU A 129 -16.87 -20.01 12.92
N GLN A 130 -18.12 -20.37 12.53
CA GLN A 130 -18.34 -21.13 11.30
C GLN A 130 -17.90 -20.38 10.06
N LYS A 131 -18.17 -19.05 9.98
CA LYS A 131 -17.71 -18.20 8.89
C LYS A 131 -16.17 -18.10 8.85
N LEU A 132 -15.51 -17.93 10.00
CA LEU A 132 -14.05 -17.93 10.10
C LEU A 132 -13.46 -19.25 9.61
N LYS A 133 -14.02 -20.39 10.06
CA LYS A 133 -13.58 -21.73 9.64
C LYS A 133 -13.69 -21.93 8.13
N ASN A 134 -14.75 -21.42 7.51
CA ASN A 134 -14.91 -21.49 6.05
C ASN A 134 -13.84 -20.68 5.31
N ILE A 135 -13.57 -19.44 5.76
CA ILE A 135 -12.51 -18.61 5.17
C ILE A 135 -11.15 -19.29 5.36
N GLN A 136 -10.87 -19.81 6.55
CA GLN A 136 -9.62 -20.50 6.86
C GLN A 136 -9.42 -21.76 6.02
N ASN A 137 -10.46 -22.57 5.78
CA ASN A 137 -10.39 -23.73 4.91
C ASN A 137 -9.99 -23.36 3.47
N ILE A 138 -10.58 -22.28 2.94
CA ILE A 138 -10.25 -21.77 1.59
C ILE A 138 -8.83 -21.23 1.56
N PHE A 139 -8.44 -20.47 2.59
CA PHE A 139 -7.07 -19.99 2.76
C PHE A 139 -6.06 -21.13 2.75
N CYS A 140 -6.26 -22.14 3.58
CA CYS A 140 -5.38 -23.33 3.67
C CYS A 140 -5.24 -24.04 2.31
N LYS A 141 -6.35 -24.16 1.56
CA LYS A 141 -6.33 -24.75 0.23
C LYS A 141 -5.45 -23.96 -0.73
N TYR A 142 -5.62 -22.65 -0.81
CA TYR A 142 -4.80 -21.81 -1.68
C TYR A 142 -3.35 -21.73 -1.19
N TYR A 143 -3.13 -21.68 0.11
CA TYR A 143 -1.80 -21.66 0.70
C TYR A 143 -1.02 -22.96 0.41
N SER A 144 -1.64 -24.12 0.58
CA SER A 144 -1.02 -25.41 0.25
C SER A 144 -0.69 -25.51 -1.24
N THR A 145 -1.59 -25.03 -2.12
CA THR A 145 -1.36 -24.99 -3.57
C THR A 145 -0.21 -24.03 -3.91
N LYS A 146 -0.19 -22.83 -3.33
CA LYS A 146 0.92 -21.88 -3.46
C LYS A 146 2.25 -22.54 -3.08
N ARG A 147 2.29 -23.19 -1.90
CA ARG A 147 3.50 -23.87 -1.40
C ARG A 147 3.97 -24.98 -2.34
N HIS A 148 3.04 -25.75 -2.90
CA HIS A 148 3.37 -26.77 -3.91
C HIS A 148 4.05 -26.13 -5.13
N TYR A 149 3.47 -25.07 -5.72
CA TYR A 149 4.08 -24.38 -6.86
C TYR A 149 5.41 -23.72 -6.51
N CYS A 150 5.59 -23.23 -5.28
CA CYS A 150 6.86 -22.71 -4.80
C CYS A 150 7.93 -23.84 -4.80
N THR A 151 7.60 -25.00 -4.25
CA THR A 151 8.52 -26.15 -4.25
C THR A 151 8.84 -26.66 -5.66
N VAL A 152 7.85 -26.72 -6.54
CA VAL A 152 8.08 -27.12 -7.94
C VAL A 152 9.01 -26.12 -8.64
N ARG A 153 8.76 -24.83 -8.50
CA ARG A 153 9.64 -23.76 -9.03
C ARG A 153 11.08 -23.94 -8.53
N ASP A 154 11.27 -24.11 -7.22
CA ASP A 154 12.60 -24.21 -6.62
C ASP A 154 13.33 -25.47 -7.10
N ASN A 155 12.61 -26.57 -7.30
CA ASN A 155 13.18 -27.80 -7.83
C ASN A 155 13.53 -27.66 -9.32
N ASP A 156 12.67 -27.05 -10.13
CA ASP A 156 12.95 -26.78 -11.55
C ASP A 156 14.19 -25.91 -11.71
N VAL A 157 14.29 -24.84 -10.92
CA VAL A 157 15.45 -23.94 -10.89
C VAL A 157 16.73 -24.71 -10.51
N LYS A 158 16.68 -25.52 -9.45
CA LYS A 158 17.84 -26.36 -9.03
C LYS A 158 18.23 -27.34 -10.12
N LEU A 159 17.27 -28.00 -10.75
CA LEU A 159 17.53 -28.98 -11.80
C LEU A 159 18.24 -28.31 -13.00
N ILE A 160 17.76 -27.15 -13.44
CA ILE A 160 18.39 -26.42 -14.53
C ILE A 160 19.82 -26.03 -14.17
N ASN A 161 20.04 -25.54 -12.93
CA ASN A 161 21.38 -25.17 -12.45
C ASN A 161 22.32 -26.39 -12.43
N TYR A 162 21.86 -27.56 -11.99
CA TYR A 162 22.70 -28.77 -12.00
C TYR A 162 22.99 -29.23 -13.43
N VAL A 163 21.99 -29.28 -14.32
CA VAL A 163 22.19 -29.68 -15.72
C VAL A 163 23.21 -28.78 -16.39
N PHE A 164 23.09 -27.47 -16.19
CA PHE A 164 24.03 -26.53 -16.77
C PHE A 164 25.44 -26.60 -16.14
N ARG A 165 25.54 -26.80 -14.84
CA ARG A 165 26.84 -27.01 -14.15
C ARG A 165 27.55 -28.22 -14.71
N TYR A 166 26.89 -29.35 -14.88
CA TYR A 166 27.48 -30.54 -15.49
C TYR A 166 27.87 -30.31 -16.94
N PHE A 167 27.06 -29.60 -17.71
CA PHE A 167 27.40 -29.21 -19.07
C PHE A 167 28.66 -28.34 -19.10
N LEU A 168 28.79 -27.38 -18.23
CA LEU A 168 30.02 -26.56 -18.10
C LEU A 168 31.24 -27.42 -17.77
N TYR A 169 31.11 -28.38 -16.84
CA TYR A 169 32.22 -29.28 -16.52
C TYR A 169 32.69 -30.08 -17.74
N ILE A 170 31.78 -30.64 -18.51
CA ILE A 170 32.08 -31.37 -19.74
C ILE A 170 32.85 -30.47 -20.73
N CYS A 171 32.34 -29.26 -20.97
CA CYS A 171 32.97 -28.29 -21.85
C CYS A 171 34.37 -27.91 -21.37
N LEU A 172 34.59 -27.68 -20.08
CA LEU A 172 35.86 -27.29 -19.50
C LEU A 172 36.86 -28.45 -19.52
N ILE A 173 36.44 -29.67 -19.20
CA ILE A 173 37.29 -30.88 -19.31
C ILE A 173 37.75 -31.08 -20.75
N TYR A 174 36.86 -30.86 -21.72
CA TYR A 174 37.24 -30.95 -23.13
C TYR A 174 38.26 -29.87 -23.54
N LEU A 175 38.14 -28.65 -23.05
CA LEU A 175 39.13 -27.57 -23.27
C LEU A 175 40.46 -27.87 -22.59
N MET A 176 40.44 -28.46 -21.38
CA MET A 176 41.63 -28.90 -20.69
C MET A 176 42.36 -30.01 -21.42
N ALA A 177 41.63 -31.00 -21.96
CA ALA A 177 42.25 -32.08 -22.79
C ALA A 177 42.89 -31.55 -24.08
N LYS A 178 42.46 -30.37 -24.56
CA LYS A 178 43.11 -29.68 -25.69
C LYS A 178 44.23 -28.72 -25.28
N GLY A 179 44.60 -28.66 -24.00
CA GLY A 179 45.60 -27.75 -23.48
C GLY A 179 45.22 -26.26 -23.55
N LYS A 180 43.91 -25.94 -23.67
CA LYS A 180 43.37 -24.58 -23.78
C LYS A 180 42.82 -24.01 -22.48
N ALA A 181 42.82 -24.79 -21.41
CA ALA A 181 42.32 -24.36 -20.09
C ALA A 181 43.07 -25.12 -18.98
N ASP A 182 43.25 -24.48 -17.83
CA ASP A 182 43.82 -25.06 -16.62
C ASP A 182 42.75 -25.40 -15.59
N VAL A 183 43.08 -26.21 -14.57
CA VAL A 183 42.19 -26.59 -13.49
C VAL A 183 41.64 -25.35 -12.74
N SER A 184 42.45 -24.31 -12.61
CA SER A 184 42.03 -23.05 -11.99
C SER A 184 40.81 -22.41 -12.70
N VAL A 185 40.73 -22.57 -14.02
CA VAL A 185 39.61 -22.07 -14.82
C VAL A 185 38.31 -22.79 -14.49
N LEU A 186 38.36 -24.08 -14.21
CA LEU A 186 37.20 -24.87 -13.82
C LEU A 186 36.62 -24.34 -12.51
N VAL A 187 37.48 -24.05 -11.51
CA VAL A 187 37.06 -23.49 -10.22
C VAL A 187 36.45 -22.09 -10.41
N LEU A 188 37.12 -21.23 -11.19
CA LEU A 188 36.65 -19.87 -11.47
C LEU A 188 35.29 -19.87 -12.20
N MET A 189 35.12 -20.70 -13.22
CA MET A 189 33.86 -20.75 -13.99
C MET A 189 32.68 -21.26 -13.17
N THR A 190 32.89 -22.22 -12.28
CA THR A 190 31.86 -22.66 -11.36
C THR A 190 31.43 -21.57 -10.39
N SER A 191 32.37 -20.81 -9.85
CA SER A 191 32.09 -19.67 -8.98
C SER A 191 31.38 -18.56 -9.74
N TYR A 192 31.80 -18.21 -10.93
CA TYR A 192 31.14 -17.19 -11.75
C TYR A 192 29.71 -17.60 -12.17
N HIS A 193 29.50 -18.88 -12.44
CA HIS A 193 28.16 -19.39 -12.69
C HIS A 193 27.24 -19.21 -11.47
N GLU A 194 27.68 -19.53 -10.26
CA GLU A 194 26.91 -19.36 -9.02
C GLU A 194 26.65 -17.86 -8.74
N TYR A 195 27.64 -17.00 -8.89
CA TYR A 195 27.47 -15.57 -8.73
C TYR A 195 26.45 -15.00 -9.73
N LEU A 196 26.53 -15.43 -10.99
CA LEU A 196 25.62 -14.96 -12.04
C LEU A 196 24.17 -15.34 -11.73
N ILE A 197 23.90 -16.55 -11.24
CA ILE A 197 22.56 -16.97 -10.82
C ILE A 197 22.07 -16.11 -9.65
N ASN A 198 22.90 -15.95 -8.61
CA ASN A 198 22.53 -15.17 -7.44
C ASN A 198 22.23 -13.71 -7.81
N TYR A 199 22.98 -13.11 -8.72
CA TYR A 199 22.73 -11.75 -9.20
C TYR A 199 21.47 -11.65 -10.04
N ILE A 200 21.17 -12.65 -10.88
CA ILE A 200 19.91 -12.71 -11.62
C ILE A 200 18.72 -12.86 -10.68
N ASP A 201 18.83 -13.71 -9.67
CA ASP A 201 17.77 -13.92 -8.67
C ASP A 201 17.53 -12.65 -7.83
N SER A 202 18.59 -11.97 -7.39
CA SER A 202 18.50 -10.67 -6.72
C SER A 202 17.83 -9.63 -7.63
N PHE A 203 18.28 -9.52 -8.89
CA PHE A 203 17.67 -8.59 -9.86
C PHE A 203 16.17 -8.84 -10.07
N ILE A 204 15.74 -10.11 -10.19
CA ILE A 204 14.33 -10.47 -10.33
C ILE A 204 13.56 -10.13 -9.05
N SER A 205 14.13 -10.39 -7.87
CA SER A 205 13.54 -10.08 -6.58
C SER A 205 13.33 -8.58 -6.43
N SER A 206 14.37 -7.76 -6.58
CA SER A 206 14.30 -6.30 -6.45
C SER A 206 13.33 -5.68 -7.46
N THR A 207 13.25 -6.23 -8.70
CA THR A 207 12.25 -5.80 -9.68
C THR A 207 10.81 -6.07 -9.19
N SER A 208 10.58 -7.18 -8.47
CA SER A 208 9.27 -7.50 -7.90
C SER A 208 8.91 -6.55 -6.76
N THR A 209 9.85 -6.31 -5.85
CA THR A 209 9.68 -5.37 -4.72
C THR A 209 9.40 -3.95 -5.21
N ILE A 210 10.13 -3.47 -6.24
CA ILE A 210 9.86 -2.14 -6.83
C ILE A 210 8.44 -2.02 -7.38
N ARG A 211 7.87 -3.08 -7.95
CA ARG A 211 6.46 -3.07 -8.40
C ARG A 211 5.49 -2.96 -7.22
N GLU A 212 5.77 -3.63 -6.11
CA GLU A 212 4.98 -3.55 -4.88
C GLU A 212 5.05 -2.14 -4.29
N VAL A 213 6.26 -1.57 -4.20
CA VAL A 213 6.46 -0.18 -3.75
C VAL A 213 5.73 0.82 -4.65
N ASN A 214 5.71 0.62 -5.98
CA ASN A 214 4.97 1.51 -6.88
C ASN A 214 3.46 1.50 -6.57
N THR A 215 2.90 0.36 -6.16
CA THR A 215 1.50 0.32 -5.70
C THR A 215 1.29 1.03 -4.37
N ALA A 216 2.27 0.98 -3.46
CA ALA A 216 2.28 1.74 -2.21
C ALA A 216 2.34 3.25 -2.48
N VAL A 217 3.21 3.70 -3.39
CA VAL A 217 3.29 5.10 -3.85
C VAL A 217 1.93 5.59 -4.36
N ASN A 218 1.26 4.81 -5.21
CA ASN A 218 -0.05 5.19 -5.72
C ASN A 218 -1.09 5.32 -4.59
N ARG A 219 -1.08 4.41 -3.60
CA ARG A 219 -1.98 4.50 -2.44
C ARG A 219 -1.73 5.74 -1.58
N VAL A 220 -0.48 6.09 -1.36
CA VAL A 220 -0.11 7.31 -0.61
C VAL A 220 -0.45 8.56 -1.41
N ASN A 221 -0.22 8.56 -2.73
CA ASN A 221 -0.59 9.66 -3.61
C ASN A 221 -2.11 9.87 -3.66
N ASP A 222 -2.93 8.80 -3.68
CA ASP A 222 -4.39 8.91 -3.59
C ASP A 222 -4.82 9.69 -2.33
N ILE A 223 -4.07 9.56 -1.22
CA ILE A 223 -4.33 10.32 0.01
C ILE A 223 -3.88 11.77 -0.14
N LEU A 224 -2.69 12.01 -0.68
CA LEU A 224 -2.09 13.34 -0.79
C LEU A 224 -2.78 14.22 -1.86
N GLU A 225 -3.17 13.61 -2.97
CA GLU A 225 -3.81 14.29 -4.11
C GLU A 225 -5.32 14.42 -3.95
N TYR A 226 -5.90 13.80 -2.91
CA TYR A 226 -7.31 13.98 -2.66
C TYR A 226 -7.62 15.47 -2.54
N ASN A 227 -8.32 15.98 -3.56
CA ASN A 227 -8.86 17.33 -3.52
C ASN A 227 -10.07 17.30 -2.60
N SER A 228 -9.84 17.58 -1.31
CA SER A 228 -10.94 18.04 -0.48
C SER A 228 -11.55 19.25 -1.18
N HIS A 229 -12.86 19.36 -1.22
CA HIS A 229 -13.45 20.69 -1.22
C HIS A 229 -12.92 21.30 0.08
N ASN A 230 -11.78 21.98 -0.02
CA ASN A 230 -11.13 22.60 1.12
C ASN A 230 -12.18 23.48 1.75
N VAL A 231 -12.64 23.12 2.94
CA VAL A 231 -13.34 24.10 3.76
C VAL A 231 -12.40 25.29 3.78
N LYS A 232 -12.84 26.38 3.17
CA LYS A 232 -12.02 27.60 3.07
C LYS A 232 -11.69 28.00 4.48
N VAL A 233 -10.46 27.84 4.88
CA VAL A 233 -9.96 28.33 6.16
C VAL A 233 -9.40 29.70 5.89
N GLY A 234 -9.99 30.71 6.52
CA GLY A 234 -9.49 32.07 6.46
C GLY A 234 -8.20 32.26 7.27
N ASN A 235 -7.66 33.43 7.19
CA ASN A 235 -6.43 33.82 7.91
C ASN A 235 -6.70 34.90 8.97
N LEU A 236 -7.96 35.06 9.36
CA LEU A 236 -8.33 36.10 10.33
C LEU A 236 -7.99 35.61 11.74
N ASP A 237 -7.01 36.25 12.34
CA ASP A 237 -6.66 36.04 13.74
C ASP A 237 -7.28 37.15 14.59
N THR A 238 -8.13 36.79 15.55
CA THR A 238 -8.68 37.71 16.54
C THR A 238 -8.55 37.10 17.93
N LYS A 239 -8.32 37.95 18.92
CA LYS A 239 -8.21 37.52 20.33
C LYS A 239 -9.50 37.67 21.10
N ASP A 240 -10.44 38.47 20.60
CA ASP A 240 -11.68 38.81 21.27
C ASP A 240 -12.87 38.20 20.53
N ILE A 241 -13.31 37.01 20.95
CA ILE A 241 -14.54 36.35 20.51
C ILE A 241 -15.57 36.44 21.62
N TYR A 242 -16.68 37.13 21.38
CA TYR A 242 -17.80 37.26 22.34
C TYR A 242 -18.70 36.01 22.29
N GLY A 243 -18.77 35.30 21.15
CA GLY A 243 -19.44 34.01 21.04
C GLY A 243 -20.92 34.08 20.60
N MET A 244 -21.33 35.16 19.93
CA MET A 244 -22.66 35.23 19.29
C MET A 244 -22.65 34.44 17.98
N LEU A 245 -23.46 33.41 17.86
CA LEU A 245 -23.55 32.54 16.69
C LEU A 245 -24.85 32.81 15.91
N GLU A 246 -24.74 33.04 14.60
CA GLU A 246 -25.90 33.33 13.76
C GLU A 246 -25.86 32.51 12.45
N PHE A 247 -26.94 31.80 12.13
CA PHE A 247 -27.17 31.15 10.85
C PHE A 247 -28.11 32.01 10.01
N LYS A 248 -27.70 32.34 8.78
CA LYS A 248 -28.49 33.15 7.81
C LYS A 248 -28.74 32.32 6.57
N ASP A 249 -29.99 31.90 6.38
CA ASP A 249 -30.48 31.15 5.22
C ASP A 249 -29.63 29.92 4.88
N VAL A 250 -29.16 29.22 5.90
CA VAL A 250 -28.22 28.11 5.75
C VAL A 250 -28.91 26.87 5.24
N SER A 251 -28.46 26.37 4.09
CA SER A 251 -28.88 25.07 3.56
C SER A 251 -27.68 24.17 3.30
N LEU A 252 -27.88 22.86 3.47
CA LEU A 252 -26.85 21.86 3.24
C LEU A 252 -27.40 20.71 2.39
N LYS A 253 -26.74 20.46 1.24
CA LYS A 253 -27.00 19.30 0.37
C LYS A 253 -25.83 18.32 0.45
N ILE A 254 -26.12 17.04 0.66
CA ILE A 254 -25.15 15.95 0.64
C ILE A 254 -25.63 14.91 -0.38
N LYS A 255 -24.78 14.62 -1.39
CA LYS A 255 -25.10 13.66 -2.47
C LYS A 255 -26.49 13.89 -3.08
N ASN A 256 -26.80 15.10 -3.50
CA ASN A 256 -28.08 15.52 -4.08
C ASN A 256 -29.31 15.41 -3.13
N LYS A 257 -29.11 15.07 -1.86
CA LYS A 257 -30.16 15.10 -0.85
C LYS A 257 -30.00 16.35 0.01
N GLU A 258 -31.05 17.16 0.11
CA GLU A 258 -31.10 18.30 1.00
C GLU A 258 -31.29 17.80 2.44
N VAL A 259 -30.33 18.12 3.31
CA VAL A 259 -30.29 17.67 4.71
C VAL A 259 -30.71 18.78 5.65
N LEU A 260 -30.37 20.02 5.33
CA LEU A 260 -30.78 21.22 6.03
C LEU A 260 -31.33 22.21 5.00
N HIS A 261 -32.47 22.83 5.29
CA HIS A 261 -33.15 23.74 4.40
C HIS A 261 -33.42 25.06 5.10
N ASN A 262 -32.84 26.13 4.59
CA ASN A 262 -33.11 27.53 4.97
C ASN A 262 -33.10 27.76 6.49
N ILE A 263 -32.09 27.28 7.19
CA ILE A 263 -31.98 27.41 8.64
C ILE A 263 -31.57 28.82 9.00
N ASN A 264 -32.46 29.46 9.81
CA ASN A 264 -32.19 30.76 10.42
C ASN A 264 -32.22 30.58 11.94
N LEU A 265 -31.13 30.89 12.61
CA LEU A 265 -30.95 30.66 14.02
C LEU A 265 -29.96 31.69 14.57
N LYS A 266 -30.27 32.25 15.72
CA LYS A 266 -29.35 33.12 16.45
C LYS A 266 -29.26 32.64 17.89
N VAL A 267 -28.00 32.58 18.39
CA VAL A 267 -27.69 32.20 19.76
C VAL A 267 -26.82 33.33 20.31
N ASP A 268 -27.26 34.01 21.33
CA ASP A 268 -26.54 35.10 21.95
C ASP A 268 -25.47 34.60 22.93
N HIS A 269 -24.57 35.47 23.31
CA HIS A 269 -23.53 35.16 24.27
C HIS A 269 -24.11 34.63 25.58
N ASN A 270 -23.50 33.55 26.13
CA ASN A 270 -23.98 32.82 27.33
C ASN A 270 -25.39 32.22 27.24
N GLU A 271 -25.99 32.14 26.05
CA GLU A 271 -27.27 31.47 25.86
C GLU A 271 -27.06 29.95 25.70
N VAL A 272 -28.00 29.16 26.24
CA VAL A 272 -28.02 27.70 26.08
C VAL A 272 -29.16 27.34 25.14
N LEU A 273 -28.86 26.81 23.97
CA LEU A 273 -29.83 26.36 23.00
C LEU A 273 -29.92 24.83 22.97
N ALA A 274 -31.10 24.29 23.15
CA ALA A 274 -31.41 22.87 22.98
C ALA A 274 -32.00 22.58 21.60
N ILE A 275 -31.34 21.69 20.82
CA ILE A 275 -31.83 21.26 19.51
C ILE A 275 -32.48 19.90 19.64
N VAL A 276 -33.80 19.86 19.46
CA VAL A 276 -34.63 18.66 19.57
C VAL A 276 -35.28 18.31 18.24
N GLY A 277 -35.59 17.04 18.01
CA GLY A 277 -36.22 16.58 16.78
C GLY A 277 -36.03 15.08 16.56
N GLU A 278 -36.69 14.52 15.56
CA GLU A 278 -36.64 13.10 15.21
C GLU A 278 -35.27 12.64 14.77
N ALA A 279 -35.00 11.31 14.83
CA ALA A 279 -33.78 10.75 14.30
C ALA A 279 -33.68 11.02 12.78
N GLY A 280 -32.56 11.55 12.33
CA GLY A 280 -32.37 11.90 10.91
C GLY A 280 -32.83 13.31 10.50
N SER A 281 -33.31 14.15 11.42
CA SER A 281 -33.75 15.53 11.13
C SER A 281 -32.57 16.53 10.87
N GLY A 282 -31.33 16.08 10.86
CA GLY A 282 -30.18 16.95 10.55
C GLY A 282 -29.50 17.61 11.75
N LYS A 283 -29.90 17.34 13.00
CA LYS A 283 -29.28 17.93 14.22
C LYS A 283 -27.75 17.82 14.24
N THR A 284 -27.23 16.63 14.02
CA THR A 284 -25.80 16.39 13.97
C THR A 284 -25.10 17.16 12.82
N MET A 285 -25.80 17.35 11.69
CA MET A 285 -25.26 18.11 10.55
C MET A 285 -25.15 19.59 10.85
N LEU A 286 -26.08 20.13 11.65
CA LEU A 286 -26.01 21.51 12.11
C LEU A 286 -24.78 21.73 13.01
N LEU A 287 -24.52 20.81 13.95
CA LEU A 287 -23.29 20.84 14.77
C LEU A 287 -22.05 20.70 13.91
N ASN A 288 -22.06 19.80 12.92
CA ASN A 288 -20.93 19.60 12.02
C ASN A 288 -20.62 20.85 11.15
N LEU A 289 -21.62 21.66 10.84
CA LEU A 289 -21.42 22.96 10.18
C LEU A 289 -20.73 23.96 11.10
N ILE A 290 -21.11 24.02 12.38
CA ILE A 290 -20.44 24.87 13.39
C ILE A 290 -18.97 24.43 13.54
N LEU A 291 -18.71 23.13 13.60
CA LEU A 291 -17.35 22.57 13.68
C LEU A 291 -16.56 22.69 12.37
N ARG A 292 -17.08 23.39 11.35
CA ARG A 292 -16.49 23.52 10.01
C ARG A 292 -16.13 22.19 9.34
N LEU A 293 -16.83 21.09 9.71
CA LEU A 293 -16.63 19.78 9.07
C LEU A 293 -17.32 19.69 7.70
N PHE A 294 -18.24 20.65 7.42
CA PHE A 294 -18.90 20.84 6.14
C PHE A 294 -19.04 22.32 5.85
N GLU A 295 -19.03 22.71 4.57
CA GLU A 295 -19.45 24.03 4.13
C GLU A 295 -20.96 24.03 3.82
N PRO A 296 -21.72 25.10 4.15
CA PRO A 296 -23.09 25.23 3.71
C PRO A 296 -23.16 25.34 2.18
N THR A 297 -24.16 24.72 1.57
CA THR A 297 -24.40 24.84 0.13
C THR A 297 -24.90 26.24 -0.23
N SER A 298 -25.62 26.88 0.67
CA SER A 298 -26.06 28.27 0.58
C SER A 298 -26.21 28.86 1.98
N GLY A 299 -26.24 30.19 2.06
CA GLY A 299 -26.31 30.93 3.32
C GLY A 299 -24.94 31.16 3.94
N LYS A 300 -24.93 31.69 5.18
CA LYS A 300 -23.70 32.00 5.93
C LYS A 300 -23.89 31.69 7.39
N ILE A 301 -22.81 31.26 8.05
CA ILE A 301 -22.74 31.07 9.48
C ILE A 301 -21.78 32.12 10.03
N LEU A 302 -22.25 32.93 10.94
CA LEU A 302 -21.51 34.05 11.49
C LEU A 302 -21.20 33.80 12.97
N LEU A 303 -19.98 34.09 13.37
CA LEU A 303 -19.55 34.21 14.75
C LEU A 303 -19.17 35.67 14.96
N ASP A 304 -19.84 36.37 15.87
CA ASP A 304 -19.65 37.83 16.12
C ASP A 304 -19.69 38.66 14.81
N ASN A 305 -20.70 38.42 13.96
CA ASN A 305 -20.88 39.03 12.63
C ASN A 305 -19.81 38.70 11.57
N THR A 306 -18.83 37.88 11.88
CA THR A 306 -17.81 37.42 10.95
C THR A 306 -18.08 36.00 10.49
N ASN A 307 -17.91 35.70 9.19
CA ASN A 307 -18.13 34.33 8.71
C ASN A 307 -17.15 33.37 9.37
N ILE A 308 -17.65 32.26 9.90
CA ILE A 308 -16.82 31.27 10.58
C ILE A 308 -15.68 30.73 9.71
N PHE A 309 -15.84 30.72 8.38
CA PHE A 309 -14.83 30.26 7.42
C PHE A 309 -13.71 31.29 7.14
N ASP A 310 -13.86 32.53 7.63
CA ASP A 310 -12.84 33.57 7.49
C ASP A 310 -11.80 33.53 8.61
N PHE A 311 -12.09 32.87 9.74
CA PHE A 311 -11.16 32.70 10.85
C PHE A 311 -10.08 31.67 10.56
N SER A 312 -8.87 31.90 11.10
CA SER A 312 -7.82 30.89 11.14
C SER A 312 -8.22 29.68 12.02
N ASN A 313 -7.56 28.53 11.82
CA ASN A 313 -7.84 27.36 12.65
C ASN A 313 -7.45 27.59 14.12
N ASP A 314 -6.36 28.32 14.36
CA ASP A 314 -5.87 28.60 15.72
C ASP A 314 -6.82 29.52 16.50
N THR A 315 -7.54 30.40 15.83
CA THR A 315 -8.53 31.28 16.47
C THR A 315 -9.87 30.58 16.72
N TYR A 316 -10.25 29.62 15.85
CA TYR A 316 -11.55 28.98 15.94
C TYR A 316 -11.56 27.72 16.83
N SER A 317 -10.40 27.14 17.15
CA SER A 317 -10.23 25.96 18.02
C SER A 317 -10.30 26.33 19.48
#